data_938f1550308df8695a2b5eb96dae2250
#
_entry.id   938f1550308df8695a2b5eb96dae2250
#
_cell.length_a   1.000
_cell.length_b   1.000
_cell.length_c   1.000
_cell.angle_alpha   90.00
_cell.angle_beta   90.00
_cell.angle_gamma   90.00
#
_symmetry.space_group_name_H-M   'P 1'
#
loop_
_entity.id
_entity.type
_entity.pdbx_description
1 polymer ?
#
loop_
_entity_poly.entity_id
_entity_poly.type
_entity_poly.pdbx_seq_one_letter_code
_entity_poly.pdbx_strand_id
1 'polypeptide(L)'
;MDYQPQSTSDIQANLAEQLDWHFAERDDQAVAQAIASGAGVDAVHTLDEAGLLDGFFAFLQESGVLGHWQSFQIEAVQRVFLPAITFVLLYGVRLLFGIESTNALPALLFSNVAVMSLIGFTAYQVTNGLTHRGQKARSQAKDYVLMDPQTLAETISQASVAELERLFNGSIQCLAAFGLFMAEVMVAVDGTAVVTTARYEGCGCQRKKHTRRTRAGIEVQDVELLFGWRLIVLVDLVTLIPLALKIVQIQSHEAPYLLELVRQAQRNLEPYSRIRWLVVDRAYVDGPSLYALHEMGIKFVVIAKTNMKIYATARRLSQQALIHERVETHRHGHGSQAWSEPLVSRVSSVTDLHDWAAYRPPKQPGKRLTRSNRPALNAVVVQQWRNEIPSGGARVYLTNLPVTDPWPVVDAYDDRSWIENGLFRQNKQFWRLTRWFPQKKEAGVRSHLVFVMLMFAVATAYRLWDKQQQADPGSLPAAAVRPVPTYRHLDPTTGEVIDPPPPLTSTTHLASHLPEATDTQPAAPDTPSLAYSLLGGQGTARWRRELAQQNRDKVIVFKDHRYGIFDTHELLVLSGIPVHNLPPHLGSPADILRRYGCLPNSP
;
A
#
# COMPACT_ATOMS: atom_id res chain seq x y z
N MET A 1 -9.35 43.03 -28.88
CA MET A 1 -8.67 41.73 -28.69
C MET A 1 -9.26 41.12 -27.46
N ASP A 2 -10.18 40.20 -27.63
CA ASP A 2 -10.82 39.52 -26.52
C ASP A 2 -9.80 38.55 -25.86
N TYR A 3 -9.41 38.92 -24.69
CA TYR A 3 -8.54 38.09 -23.85
C TYR A 3 -9.37 36.88 -23.36
N GLN A 4 -9.29 35.76 -24.07
CA GLN A 4 -9.80 34.49 -23.50
C GLN A 4 -8.78 34.03 -22.46
N PRO A 5 -9.21 33.79 -21.19
CA PRO A 5 -8.32 33.27 -20.20
C PRO A 5 -7.87 31.86 -20.64
N GLN A 6 -6.57 31.66 -20.76
CA GLN A 6 -6.01 30.35 -21.05
C GLN A 6 -6.41 29.37 -19.94
N SER A 7 -6.77 28.15 -20.32
CA SER A 7 -7.04 27.11 -19.33
C SER A 7 -5.76 26.78 -18.55
N THR A 8 -5.89 26.30 -17.32
CA THR A 8 -4.74 25.84 -16.52
C THR A 8 -3.92 24.78 -17.28
N SER A 9 -4.60 23.95 -18.07
CA SER A 9 -3.98 22.95 -18.95
C SER A 9 -3.08 23.58 -20.02
N ASP A 10 -3.56 24.63 -20.68
CA ASP A 10 -2.79 25.32 -21.72
C ASP A 10 -1.58 26.04 -21.14
N ILE A 11 -1.73 26.62 -19.95
CA ILE A 11 -0.62 27.25 -19.22
C ILE A 11 0.44 26.21 -18.86
N GLN A 12 0.03 25.03 -18.38
CA GLN A 12 0.95 23.95 -18.02
C GLN A 12 1.67 23.38 -19.24
N ALA A 13 0.95 23.15 -20.36
CA ALA A 13 1.53 22.69 -21.60
C ALA A 13 2.57 23.70 -22.13
N ASN A 14 2.21 24.98 -22.20
CA ASN A 14 3.10 26.03 -22.61
C ASN A 14 4.32 26.18 -21.69
N LEU A 15 4.13 25.97 -20.38
CA LEU A 15 5.23 26.05 -19.42
C LEU A 15 6.20 24.87 -19.57
N ALA A 16 5.67 23.66 -19.78
CA ALA A 16 6.47 22.47 -20.03
C ALA A 16 7.32 22.65 -21.30
N GLU A 17 6.73 23.17 -22.38
CA GLU A 17 7.42 23.47 -23.62
C GLU A 17 8.48 24.59 -23.45
N GLN A 18 8.15 25.68 -22.75
CA GLN A 18 9.07 26.78 -22.50
C GLN A 18 10.24 26.42 -21.58
N LEU A 19 10.02 25.52 -20.66
CA LEU A 19 11.06 25.03 -19.71
C LEU A 19 11.80 23.82 -20.25
N ASP A 20 11.45 23.35 -21.46
CA ASP A 20 12.00 22.12 -22.03
C ASP A 20 11.88 20.94 -21.03
N TRP A 21 10.68 20.82 -20.42
CA TRP A 21 10.41 19.87 -19.36
C TRP A 21 10.10 18.49 -19.94
N HIS A 22 11.13 17.65 -20.06
CA HIS A 22 11.02 16.28 -20.51
C HIS A 22 11.55 15.34 -19.44
N PHE A 23 10.83 14.23 -19.22
CA PHE A 23 11.41 13.13 -18.47
C PHE A 23 12.54 12.53 -19.27
N ALA A 24 13.64 12.20 -18.59
CA ALA A 24 14.72 11.50 -19.24
C ALA A 24 14.25 10.08 -19.62
N GLU A 25 14.44 9.70 -20.88
CA GLU A 25 14.12 8.38 -21.40
C GLU A 25 15.33 7.47 -21.35
N ARG A 26 15.14 6.22 -20.95
CA ARG A 26 16.21 5.23 -20.97
C ARG A 26 16.46 4.75 -22.38
N ASP A 27 17.69 4.95 -22.86
CA ASP A 27 18.15 4.47 -24.16
C ASP A 27 19.65 4.16 -24.07
N ASP A 28 19.96 2.99 -23.48
CA ASP A 28 21.33 2.55 -23.25
C ASP A 28 22.13 2.51 -24.57
N GLN A 29 21.49 2.12 -25.68
CA GLN A 29 22.15 1.98 -26.97
C GLN A 29 22.52 3.33 -27.58
N ALA A 30 21.60 4.30 -27.60
CA ALA A 30 21.87 5.63 -28.13
C ALA A 30 22.95 6.34 -27.31
N VAL A 31 22.91 6.23 -25.98
CA VAL A 31 23.93 6.80 -25.10
C VAL A 31 25.28 6.12 -25.30
N ALA A 32 25.33 4.79 -25.43
CA ALA A 32 26.57 4.07 -25.72
C ALA A 32 27.19 4.49 -27.05
N GLN A 33 26.38 4.67 -28.10
CA GLN A 33 26.83 5.17 -29.41
C GLN A 33 27.39 6.59 -29.32
N ALA A 34 26.73 7.47 -28.57
CA ALA A 34 27.22 8.82 -28.34
C ALA A 34 28.59 8.84 -27.64
N ILE A 35 28.74 8.02 -26.61
CA ILE A 35 30.04 7.87 -25.90
C ILE A 35 31.12 7.35 -26.86
N ALA A 36 30.85 6.26 -27.57
CA ALA A 36 31.81 5.60 -28.47
C ALA A 36 32.22 6.48 -29.65
N SER A 37 31.33 7.36 -30.15
CA SER A 37 31.63 8.34 -31.21
C SER A 37 32.43 9.56 -30.74
N GLY A 38 32.71 9.68 -29.44
CA GLY A 38 33.35 10.85 -28.85
C GLY A 38 32.43 12.06 -28.74
N ALA A 39 31.13 11.90 -28.97
CA ALA A 39 30.15 12.94 -28.64
C ALA A 39 30.16 13.16 -27.14
N GLY A 40 30.35 14.39 -26.69
CA GLY A 40 30.36 14.72 -25.26
C GLY A 40 29.05 14.30 -24.59
N VAL A 41 29.13 13.81 -23.34
CA VAL A 41 27.96 13.50 -22.51
C VAL A 41 27.64 14.67 -21.58
N ASP A 42 26.38 14.81 -21.17
CA ASP A 42 25.93 15.96 -20.37
C ASP A 42 26.29 15.79 -18.90
N ALA A 43 26.14 14.57 -18.37
CA ALA A 43 26.47 14.26 -16.99
C ALA A 43 26.71 12.75 -16.78
N VAL A 44 27.54 12.43 -15.80
CA VAL A 44 27.77 11.06 -15.31
C VAL A 44 27.69 11.05 -13.78
N HIS A 45 26.89 10.15 -13.23
CA HIS A 45 26.72 10.01 -11.79
C HIS A 45 26.74 8.53 -11.40
N THR A 46 27.05 8.25 -10.13
CA THR A 46 26.81 6.92 -9.58
C THR A 46 25.31 6.61 -9.59
N LEU A 47 24.96 5.37 -9.88
CA LEU A 47 23.55 4.99 -10.00
C LEU A 47 22.86 5.00 -8.64
N ASP A 48 23.49 4.49 -7.60
CA ASP A 48 23.02 4.47 -6.21
C ASP A 48 21.47 4.48 -6.06
N GLU A 49 20.92 5.54 -5.47
CA GLU A 49 19.48 5.70 -5.27
C GLU A 49 18.70 5.99 -6.57
N ALA A 50 19.36 6.51 -7.62
CA ALA A 50 18.73 6.72 -8.91
C ALA A 50 18.31 5.42 -9.58
N GLY A 51 19.02 4.31 -9.32
CA GLY A 51 18.66 2.99 -9.85
C GLY A 51 17.31 2.46 -9.36
N LEU A 52 16.88 2.87 -8.15
CA LEU A 52 15.52 2.59 -7.70
C LEU A 52 14.49 3.29 -8.57
N LEU A 53 14.76 4.54 -8.95
CA LEU A 53 13.82 5.34 -9.75
C LEU A 53 13.77 4.89 -11.20
N ASP A 54 14.84 4.38 -11.76
CA ASP A 54 14.88 3.83 -13.12
C ASP A 54 13.79 2.76 -13.32
N GLY A 55 13.85 1.67 -12.55
CA GLY A 55 12.84 0.62 -12.63
C GLY A 55 11.45 1.08 -12.20
N PHE A 56 11.38 1.98 -11.21
CA PHE A 56 10.10 2.52 -10.76
C PHE A 56 9.43 3.39 -11.83
N PHE A 57 10.16 4.23 -12.54
CA PHE A 57 9.60 5.05 -13.63
C PHE A 57 9.22 4.20 -14.85
N ALA A 58 10.02 3.18 -15.19
CA ALA A 58 9.64 2.22 -16.21
C ALA A 58 8.30 1.55 -15.89
N PHE A 59 8.13 1.10 -14.64
CA PHE A 59 6.85 0.55 -14.16
C PHE A 59 5.70 1.57 -14.22
N LEU A 60 5.92 2.82 -13.79
CA LEU A 60 4.90 3.86 -13.85
C LEU A 60 4.43 4.13 -15.28
N GLN A 61 5.36 4.07 -16.24
CA GLN A 61 5.07 4.27 -17.66
C GLN A 61 4.29 3.06 -18.20
N GLU A 62 4.78 1.84 -17.99
CA GLU A 62 4.18 0.61 -18.48
C GLU A 62 2.78 0.38 -17.92
N SER A 63 2.58 0.65 -16.63
CA SER A 63 1.27 0.55 -15.97
C SER A 63 0.28 1.67 -16.31
N GLY A 64 0.71 2.71 -17.06
CA GLY A 64 -0.10 3.88 -17.39
C GLY A 64 -0.26 4.89 -16.23
N VAL A 65 0.28 4.60 -15.05
CA VAL A 65 0.19 5.49 -13.88
C VAL A 65 0.88 6.82 -14.14
N LEU A 66 2.03 6.83 -14.83
CA LEU A 66 2.74 8.08 -15.16
C LEU A 66 1.88 9.00 -16.03
N GLY A 67 1.25 8.45 -17.09
CA GLY A 67 0.34 9.21 -17.94
C GLY A 67 -0.86 9.78 -17.18
N HIS A 68 -1.42 9.01 -16.24
CA HIS A 68 -2.47 9.50 -15.36
C HIS A 68 -1.97 10.66 -14.47
N TRP A 69 -0.78 10.56 -13.88
CA TRP A 69 -0.20 11.64 -13.08
C TRP A 69 0.14 12.89 -13.89
N GLN A 70 0.51 12.74 -15.17
CA GLN A 70 0.72 13.87 -16.07
C GLN A 70 -0.57 14.68 -16.31
N SER A 71 -1.73 14.03 -16.26
CA SER A 71 -3.03 14.70 -16.36
C SER A 71 -3.48 15.39 -15.07
N PHE A 72 -2.77 15.19 -13.96
CA PHE A 72 -3.13 15.77 -12.67
C PHE A 72 -2.87 17.27 -12.62
N GLN A 73 -3.84 18.01 -12.10
CA GLN A 73 -3.78 19.47 -11.96
C GLN A 73 -4.21 19.86 -10.56
N ILE A 74 -3.67 20.96 -10.06
CA ILE A 74 -4.06 21.60 -8.81
C ILE A 74 -4.64 22.97 -9.16
N GLU A 75 -5.96 23.06 -9.29
CA GLU A 75 -6.66 24.25 -9.79
C GLU A 75 -6.45 25.50 -8.93
N ALA A 76 -6.22 25.31 -7.63
CA ALA A 76 -6.00 26.41 -6.68
C ALA A 76 -4.64 27.11 -6.84
N VAL A 77 -3.69 26.54 -7.59
CA VAL A 77 -2.36 27.14 -7.81
C VAL A 77 -2.47 28.28 -8.82
N GLN A 78 -2.41 29.49 -8.32
CA GLN A 78 -2.53 30.70 -9.16
C GLN A 78 -1.28 30.98 -10.02
N ARG A 79 -0.10 30.60 -9.55
CA ARG A 79 1.16 30.82 -10.25
C ARG A 79 1.87 29.49 -10.49
N VAL A 80 1.71 28.98 -11.70
CA VAL A 80 2.35 27.75 -12.13
C VAL A 80 3.74 28.08 -12.66
N PHE A 81 4.79 27.48 -12.11
CA PHE A 81 6.17 27.58 -12.60
C PHE A 81 6.78 26.20 -12.89
N LEU A 82 6.11 25.13 -12.47
CA LEU A 82 6.43 23.73 -12.79
C LEU A 82 5.13 22.97 -13.07
N PRO A 83 5.13 21.98 -13.95
CA PRO A 83 3.99 21.09 -14.13
C PRO A 83 3.59 20.41 -12.82
N ALA A 84 2.29 20.18 -12.58
CA ALA A 84 1.81 19.59 -11.33
C ALA A 84 2.41 18.19 -11.05
N ILE A 85 2.69 17.41 -12.09
CA ILE A 85 3.33 16.11 -11.98
C ILE A 85 4.70 16.20 -11.28
N THR A 86 5.45 17.26 -11.49
CA THR A 86 6.75 17.45 -10.83
C THR A 86 6.60 17.48 -9.31
N PHE A 87 5.57 18.16 -8.79
CA PHE A 87 5.29 18.20 -7.37
C PHE A 87 4.82 16.83 -6.85
N VAL A 88 4.05 16.09 -7.66
CA VAL A 88 3.64 14.71 -7.35
C VAL A 88 4.87 13.81 -7.22
N LEU A 89 5.79 13.87 -8.19
CA LEU A 89 7.01 13.07 -8.19
C LEU A 89 7.96 13.46 -7.07
N LEU A 90 8.21 14.75 -6.87
CA LEU A 90 9.08 15.23 -5.78
C LEU A 90 8.57 14.81 -4.42
N TYR A 91 7.26 14.95 -4.19
CA TYR A 91 6.66 14.52 -2.93
C TYR A 91 6.64 13.01 -2.78
N GLY A 92 6.35 12.30 -3.87
CA GLY A 92 6.39 10.84 -3.93
C GLY A 92 7.78 10.27 -3.67
N VAL A 93 8.79 10.80 -4.34
CA VAL A 93 10.20 10.39 -4.16
C VAL A 93 10.69 10.72 -2.74
N ARG A 94 10.29 11.87 -2.18
CA ARG A 94 10.53 12.17 -0.75
C ARG A 94 10.04 11.04 0.15
N LEU A 95 8.80 10.58 -0.07
CA LEU A 95 8.21 9.49 0.72
C LEU A 95 8.92 8.16 0.45
N LEU A 96 9.19 7.84 -0.80
CA LEU A 96 9.88 6.62 -1.23
C LEU A 96 11.28 6.53 -0.63
N PHE A 97 12.00 7.64 -0.53
CA PHE A 97 13.32 7.72 0.10
C PHE A 97 13.27 7.86 1.62
N GLY A 98 12.06 7.95 2.20
CA GLY A 98 11.89 8.08 3.65
C GLY A 98 12.43 9.40 4.22
N ILE A 99 12.51 10.45 3.40
CA ILE A 99 12.96 11.78 3.83
C ILE A 99 11.89 12.39 4.74
N GLU A 100 12.26 12.59 5.99
CA GLU A 100 11.31 12.96 7.02
C GLU A 100 10.79 14.40 6.86
N SER A 101 11.68 15.36 6.83
CA SER A 101 11.32 16.78 6.80
C SER A 101 11.43 17.37 5.41
N THR A 102 10.51 18.28 5.06
CA THR A 102 10.65 19.12 3.86
C THR A 102 11.93 19.96 3.92
N ASN A 103 12.36 20.39 5.11
CA ASN A 103 13.60 21.14 5.29
C ASN A 103 14.87 20.33 5.00
N ALA A 104 14.78 19.00 4.97
CA ALA A 104 15.90 18.13 4.60
C ALA A 104 16.00 17.89 3.07
N LEU A 105 15.00 18.30 2.29
CA LEU A 105 14.97 18.11 0.84
C LEU A 105 16.17 18.73 0.12
N PRO A 106 16.64 19.95 0.44
CA PRO A 106 17.80 20.51 -0.22
C PRO A 106 19.03 19.62 -0.15
N ALA A 107 19.29 19.05 1.04
CA ALA A 107 20.50 18.23 1.27
C ALA A 107 20.33 16.77 0.82
N LEU A 108 19.12 16.20 0.90
CA LEU A 108 18.91 14.76 0.69
C LEU A 108 18.28 14.41 -0.67
N LEU A 109 17.63 15.37 -1.34
CA LEU A 109 16.96 15.13 -2.61
C LEU A 109 17.38 16.13 -3.70
N PHE A 110 17.26 17.43 -3.45
CA PHE A 110 17.51 18.45 -4.48
C PHE A 110 18.97 18.55 -4.91
N SER A 111 19.91 18.14 -4.06
CA SER A 111 21.32 18.03 -4.38
C SER A 111 21.68 16.80 -5.19
N ASN A 112 20.82 15.80 -5.26
CA ASN A 112 21.07 14.58 -6.03
C ASN A 112 20.74 14.81 -7.51
N VAL A 113 21.76 15.19 -8.29
CA VAL A 113 21.59 15.56 -9.70
C VAL A 113 21.00 14.39 -10.51
N ALA A 114 21.46 13.16 -10.28
CA ALA A 114 20.96 11.99 -11.02
C ALA A 114 19.46 11.79 -10.81
N VAL A 115 19.00 11.83 -9.55
CA VAL A 115 17.58 11.72 -9.21
C VAL A 115 16.77 12.88 -9.79
N MET A 116 17.29 14.10 -9.68
CA MET A 116 16.60 15.29 -10.23
C MET A 116 16.51 15.24 -11.75
N SER A 117 17.55 14.79 -12.44
CA SER A 117 17.54 14.64 -13.90
C SER A 117 16.52 13.59 -14.36
N LEU A 118 16.35 12.49 -13.63
CA LEU A 118 15.30 11.50 -13.90
C LEU A 118 13.88 12.10 -13.74
N ILE A 119 13.69 13.03 -12.80
CA ILE A 119 12.42 13.75 -12.61
C ILE A 119 12.19 14.81 -13.70
N GLY A 120 13.21 15.14 -14.52
CA GLY A 120 13.11 16.10 -15.63
C GLY A 120 13.79 17.45 -15.39
N PHE A 121 14.59 17.59 -14.32
CA PHE A 121 15.39 18.80 -14.10
C PHE A 121 16.71 18.73 -14.87
N THR A 122 17.11 19.82 -15.53
CA THR A 122 18.43 19.90 -16.13
C THR A 122 19.51 20.09 -15.06
N ALA A 123 20.74 19.67 -15.37
CA ALA A 123 21.89 19.90 -14.48
C ALA A 123 22.07 21.39 -14.14
N TYR A 124 21.79 22.28 -15.10
CA TYR A 124 21.80 23.73 -14.89
C TYR A 124 20.75 24.17 -13.87
N GLN A 125 19.52 23.70 -13.97
CA GLN A 125 18.43 24.02 -13.03
C GLN A 125 18.77 23.50 -11.62
N VAL A 126 19.30 22.29 -11.56
CA VAL A 126 19.75 21.70 -10.30
C VAL A 126 20.89 22.54 -9.70
N THR A 127 21.86 23.01 -10.52
CA THR A 127 23.01 23.79 -10.05
C THR A 127 22.67 25.24 -9.74
N ASN A 128 21.83 25.89 -10.52
CA ASN A 128 21.58 27.33 -10.42
C ASN A 128 20.27 27.70 -9.72
N GLY A 129 19.39 26.72 -9.49
CA GLY A 129 18.05 26.92 -8.95
C GLY A 129 17.03 27.35 -10.01
N LEU A 130 15.76 27.06 -9.76
CA LEU A 130 14.64 27.37 -10.64
C LEU A 130 14.07 28.76 -10.44
N THR A 131 14.09 29.23 -9.20
CA THR A 131 13.43 30.47 -8.81
C THR A 131 14.43 31.48 -8.28
N HIS A 132 14.11 32.76 -8.42
CA HIS A 132 14.91 33.85 -7.87
C HIS A 132 15.13 33.68 -6.35
N ARG A 133 14.14 33.14 -5.63
CA ARG A 133 14.23 32.87 -4.19
C ARG A 133 15.21 31.74 -3.89
N GLY A 134 15.18 30.65 -4.68
CA GLY A 134 16.14 29.57 -4.59
C GLY A 134 17.57 30.04 -4.87
N GLN A 135 17.76 30.83 -5.94
CA GLN A 135 19.04 31.43 -6.29
C GLN A 135 19.58 32.35 -5.20
N LYS A 136 18.70 33.16 -4.58
CA LYS A 136 19.06 34.06 -3.48
C LYS A 136 19.45 33.29 -2.21
N ALA A 137 18.70 32.26 -1.86
CA ALA A 137 19.03 31.39 -0.73
C ALA A 137 20.40 30.73 -0.90
N ARG A 138 20.71 30.25 -2.11
CA ARG A 138 22.01 29.69 -2.45
C ARG A 138 23.16 30.68 -2.26
N SER A 139 23.02 31.90 -2.75
CA SER A 139 24.07 32.91 -2.63
C SER A 139 24.38 33.27 -1.18
N GLN A 140 23.42 33.14 -0.27
CA GLN A 140 23.58 33.45 1.16
C GLN A 140 24.13 32.27 1.98
N ALA A 141 23.68 31.04 1.67
CA ALA A 141 23.94 29.86 2.51
C ALA A 141 25.14 29.01 2.04
N LYS A 142 25.74 29.30 0.89
CA LYS A 142 26.70 28.42 0.17
C LYS A 142 26.16 27.03 -0.14
N ASP A 143 24.93 26.73 0.30
CA ASP A 143 24.27 25.46 0.06
C ASP A 143 23.41 25.53 -1.19
N TYR A 144 23.29 24.39 -1.79
CA TYR A 144 22.64 24.19 -3.05
C TYR A 144 21.13 24.05 -2.87
N VAL A 145 20.33 24.89 -3.46
CA VAL A 145 18.87 24.85 -3.35
C VAL A 145 18.21 24.96 -4.73
N LEU A 146 17.61 23.86 -5.20
CA LEU A 146 16.85 23.83 -6.46
C LEU A 146 15.65 24.78 -6.39
N MET A 147 14.85 24.67 -5.34
CA MET A 147 13.72 25.53 -5.00
C MET A 147 13.54 25.63 -3.49
N ASP A 148 12.73 26.58 -3.04
CA ASP A 148 12.34 26.63 -1.63
C ASP A 148 11.50 25.37 -1.28
N PRO A 149 11.92 24.52 -0.34
CA PRO A 149 11.19 23.33 0.03
C PRO A 149 9.79 23.61 0.58
N GLN A 150 9.54 24.81 1.09
CA GLN A 150 8.22 25.26 1.51
C GLN A 150 7.25 25.35 0.31
N THR A 151 7.77 25.69 -0.89
CA THR A 151 6.95 25.72 -2.10
C THR A 151 6.34 24.36 -2.43
N LEU A 152 7.11 23.26 -2.30
CA LEU A 152 6.57 21.91 -2.47
C LEU A 152 5.44 21.62 -1.46
N ALA A 153 5.68 21.96 -0.19
CA ALA A 153 4.71 21.73 0.88
C ALA A 153 3.42 22.54 0.66
N GLU A 154 3.54 23.80 0.28
CA GLU A 154 2.41 24.68 -0.01
C GLU A 154 1.61 24.24 -1.22
N THR A 155 2.29 23.93 -2.33
CA THR A 155 1.64 23.48 -3.57
C THR A 155 0.83 22.20 -3.35
N ILE A 156 1.43 21.17 -2.77
CA ILE A 156 0.74 19.91 -2.47
C ILE A 156 -0.46 20.13 -1.52
N SER A 157 -0.35 21.06 -0.58
CA SER A 157 -1.42 21.35 0.36
C SER A 157 -2.58 22.17 -0.25
N GLN A 158 -2.43 22.69 -1.46
CA GLN A 158 -3.50 23.37 -2.18
C GLN A 158 -4.42 22.42 -2.96
N ALA A 159 -4.01 21.17 -3.15
CA ALA A 159 -4.83 20.18 -3.82
C ALA A 159 -6.15 19.95 -3.03
N SER A 160 -7.26 20.07 -3.73
CA SER A 160 -8.59 19.81 -3.18
C SER A 160 -8.80 18.31 -2.90
N VAL A 161 -9.77 17.98 -2.05
CA VAL A 161 -10.13 16.58 -1.76
C VAL A 161 -10.50 15.83 -3.04
N ALA A 162 -11.25 16.45 -3.94
CA ALA A 162 -11.69 15.83 -5.20
C ALA A 162 -10.50 15.57 -6.14
N GLU A 163 -9.52 16.47 -6.21
CA GLU A 163 -8.30 16.28 -7.01
C GLU A 163 -7.46 15.12 -6.45
N LEU A 164 -7.28 15.06 -5.13
CA LEU A 164 -6.56 13.98 -4.47
C LEU A 164 -7.26 12.62 -4.64
N GLU A 165 -8.61 12.60 -4.54
CA GLU A 165 -9.39 11.39 -4.81
C GLU A 165 -9.26 10.95 -6.26
N ARG A 166 -9.30 11.87 -7.24
CA ARG A 166 -9.06 11.54 -8.65
C ARG A 166 -7.66 10.97 -8.87
N LEU A 167 -6.63 11.60 -8.30
CA LEU A 167 -5.26 11.13 -8.41
C LEU A 167 -5.09 9.70 -7.87
N PHE A 168 -5.60 9.45 -6.67
CA PHE A 168 -5.54 8.13 -6.05
C PHE A 168 -6.35 7.09 -6.83
N ASN A 169 -7.63 7.37 -7.08
CA ASN A 169 -8.53 6.40 -7.71
C ASN A 169 -8.10 6.06 -9.14
N GLY A 170 -7.69 7.06 -9.93
CA GLY A 170 -7.18 6.83 -11.28
C GLY A 170 -5.90 6.01 -11.31
N SER A 171 -5.01 6.19 -10.32
CA SER A 171 -3.84 5.33 -10.18
C SER A 171 -4.22 3.87 -9.92
N ILE A 172 -5.22 3.61 -9.06
CA ILE A 172 -5.69 2.24 -8.82
C ILE A 172 -6.36 1.66 -10.07
N GLN A 173 -7.11 2.47 -10.83
CA GLN A 173 -7.70 2.06 -12.11
C GLN A 173 -6.62 1.67 -13.13
N CYS A 174 -5.52 2.42 -13.23
CA CYS A 174 -4.38 2.06 -14.07
C CYS A 174 -3.79 0.70 -13.64
N LEU A 175 -3.59 0.48 -12.34
CA LEU A 175 -3.08 -0.79 -11.82
C LEU A 175 -4.05 -1.96 -12.08
N ALA A 176 -5.37 -1.73 -12.04
CA ALA A 176 -6.37 -2.74 -12.39
C ALA A 176 -6.33 -3.05 -13.89
N ALA A 177 -6.24 -2.04 -14.75
CA ALA A 177 -6.09 -2.20 -16.19
C ALA A 177 -4.79 -2.91 -16.57
N PHE A 178 -3.73 -2.72 -15.79
CA PHE A 178 -2.45 -3.40 -15.94
C PHE A 178 -2.49 -4.89 -15.58
N GLY A 179 -3.59 -5.36 -14.97
CA GLY A 179 -3.79 -6.76 -14.62
C GLY A 179 -3.14 -7.18 -13.30
N LEU A 180 -2.91 -6.25 -12.40
CA LEU A 180 -2.25 -6.53 -11.12
C LEU A 180 -3.14 -7.30 -10.13
N PHE A 181 -4.46 -7.21 -10.27
CA PHE A 181 -5.41 -7.83 -9.37
C PHE A 181 -6.02 -9.10 -9.98
N MET A 182 -6.39 -10.04 -9.13
CA MET A 182 -7.15 -11.22 -9.56
C MET A 182 -8.53 -10.80 -10.09
N ALA A 183 -9.14 -11.63 -10.96
CA ALA A 183 -10.49 -11.37 -11.47
C ALA A 183 -11.54 -11.25 -10.35
N GLU A 184 -11.37 -12.03 -9.28
CA GLU A 184 -12.18 -11.95 -8.07
C GLU A 184 -11.28 -11.65 -6.87
N VAL A 185 -11.47 -10.50 -6.24
CA VAL A 185 -10.62 -10.05 -5.13
C VAL A 185 -11.29 -10.27 -3.77
N MET A 186 -10.47 -10.58 -2.79
CA MET A 186 -10.85 -10.63 -1.38
C MET A 186 -10.31 -9.38 -0.69
N VAL A 187 -11.20 -8.59 -0.12
CA VAL A 187 -10.84 -7.31 0.49
C VAL A 187 -11.15 -7.28 1.97
N ALA A 188 -10.44 -6.42 2.68
CA ALA A 188 -10.79 -6.08 4.05
C ALA A 188 -10.81 -4.58 4.25
N VAL A 189 -11.59 -4.13 5.25
CA VAL A 189 -11.67 -2.73 5.67
C VAL A 189 -11.22 -2.61 7.11
N ASP A 190 -10.39 -1.64 7.35
CA ASP A 190 -9.99 -1.27 8.70
C ASP A 190 -9.61 0.21 8.78
N GLY A 191 -9.61 0.77 10.00
CA GLY A 191 -9.30 2.15 10.25
C GLY A 191 -8.13 2.32 11.21
N THR A 192 -7.31 3.33 10.97
CA THR A 192 -6.23 3.68 11.87
C THR A 192 -6.30 5.13 12.31
N ALA A 193 -6.01 5.39 13.59
CA ALA A 193 -5.90 6.74 14.12
C ALA A 193 -4.59 7.40 13.66
N VAL A 194 -4.73 8.61 13.13
CA VAL A 194 -3.64 9.53 12.80
C VAL A 194 -3.65 10.62 13.88
N VAL A 195 -2.91 10.33 14.94
CA VAL A 195 -2.88 11.20 16.13
C VAL A 195 -1.93 12.37 15.90
N THR A 196 -2.40 13.55 16.19
CA THR A 196 -1.69 14.82 16.10
C THR A 196 -1.83 15.61 17.42
N THR A 197 -1.64 16.90 17.37
CA THR A 197 -1.87 17.81 18.50
C THR A 197 -3.04 18.75 18.21
N ALA A 198 -3.60 19.37 19.24
CA ALA A 198 -4.67 20.37 19.11
C ALA A 198 -4.29 21.60 18.24
N ARG A 199 -3.01 21.73 17.86
CA ARG A 199 -2.52 22.83 17.00
C ARG A 199 -2.82 22.63 15.50
N TYR A 200 -3.33 21.47 15.12
CA TYR A 200 -3.70 21.19 13.73
C TYR A 200 -5.14 21.63 13.47
N GLU A 201 -5.33 22.43 12.43
CA GLU A 201 -6.64 22.91 12.02
C GLU A 201 -7.51 21.77 11.48
N GLY A 202 -8.81 21.76 11.79
CA GLY A 202 -9.76 20.77 11.30
C GLY A 202 -9.66 19.39 11.95
N CYS A 203 -8.74 19.17 12.89
CA CYS A 203 -8.63 17.90 13.58
C CYS A 203 -9.84 17.66 14.51
N GLY A 204 -10.28 16.39 14.57
CA GLY A 204 -11.25 15.97 15.58
C GLY A 204 -10.61 15.72 16.94
N CYS A 205 -11.45 15.46 17.96
CA CYS A 205 -11.01 15.11 19.30
C CYS A 205 -11.75 13.87 19.81
N GLN A 206 -10.99 12.90 20.30
CA GLN A 206 -11.53 11.68 20.90
C GLN A 206 -11.03 11.53 22.33
N ARG A 207 -11.94 11.20 23.24
CA ARG A 207 -11.59 10.83 24.62
C ARG A 207 -11.28 9.33 24.67
N LYS A 208 -10.09 8.96 25.10
CA LYS A 208 -9.68 7.57 25.31
C LYS A 208 -9.46 7.33 26.80
N LYS A 209 -10.20 6.37 27.35
CA LYS A 209 -10.03 5.95 28.73
C LYS A 209 -8.94 4.88 28.79
N HIS A 210 -7.99 5.06 29.68
CA HIS A 210 -6.95 4.09 29.99
C HIS A 210 -7.08 3.68 31.44
N THR A 211 -7.03 2.37 31.70
CA THR A 211 -6.89 1.87 33.06
C THR A 211 -5.40 1.60 33.29
N ARG A 212 -4.82 2.31 34.22
CA ARG A 212 -3.43 2.16 34.63
C ARG A 212 -3.37 1.58 36.04
N ARG A 213 -2.53 0.59 36.28
CA ARG A 213 -2.19 0.15 37.64
C ARG A 213 -1.04 1.01 38.17
N THR A 214 -1.24 1.63 39.33
CA THR A 214 -0.17 2.33 40.05
C THR A 214 0.82 1.30 40.64
N ARG A 215 1.99 1.77 41.08
CA ARG A 215 2.97 0.92 41.79
C ARG A 215 2.38 0.27 43.05
N ALA A 216 1.35 0.85 43.66
CA ALA A 216 0.62 0.31 44.79
C ALA A 216 -0.50 -0.69 44.40
N GLY A 217 -0.61 -1.06 43.10
CA GLY A 217 -1.62 -2.03 42.61
C GLY A 217 -3.02 -1.43 42.42
N ILE A 218 -3.22 -0.13 42.64
CA ILE A 218 -4.53 0.54 42.52
C ILE A 218 -4.81 0.82 41.04
N GLU A 219 -5.97 0.44 40.56
CA GLU A 219 -6.43 0.77 39.21
C GLU A 219 -6.95 2.22 39.15
N VAL A 220 -6.31 3.04 38.35
CA VAL A 220 -6.70 4.43 38.10
C VAL A 220 -7.16 4.56 36.65
N GLN A 221 -8.31 5.19 36.43
CA GLN A 221 -8.79 5.53 35.09
C GLN A 221 -8.28 6.92 34.70
N ASP A 222 -7.37 6.94 33.75
CA ASP A 222 -6.92 8.18 33.12
C ASP A 222 -7.70 8.43 31.83
N VAL A 223 -8.00 9.70 31.53
CA VAL A 223 -8.63 10.12 30.28
C VAL A 223 -7.61 10.89 29.45
N GLU A 224 -7.24 10.33 28.33
CA GLU A 224 -6.40 10.97 27.34
C GLU A 224 -7.25 11.62 26.24
N LEU A 225 -6.93 12.85 25.85
CA LEU A 225 -7.52 13.52 24.70
C LEU A 225 -6.63 13.30 23.48
N LEU A 226 -7.15 12.57 22.50
CA LEU A 226 -6.48 12.34 21.23
C LEU A 226 -7.04 13.29 20.18
N PHE A 227 -6.18 14.09 19.57
CA PHE A 227 -6.53 14.98 18.46
C PHE A 227 -6.05 14.38 17.14
N GLY A 228 -6.82 14.54 16.06
CA GLY A 228 -6.39 14.09 14.75
C GLY A 228 -7.49 13.62 13.81
N TRP A 229 -7.11 12.69 12.95
CA TRP A 229 -7.98 12.09 11.93
C TRP A 229 -8.00 10.57 12.06
N ARG A 230 -8.95 9.98 11.39
CA ARG A 230 -9.02 8.55 11.16
C ARG A 230 -8.91 8.30 9.67
N LEU A 231 -7.96 7.47 9.29
CA LEU A 231 -7.83 6.96 7.94
C LEU A 231 -8.47 5.58 7.87
N ILE A 232 -9.50 5.43 7.06
CA ILE A 232 -10.20 4.17 6.81
C ILE A 232 -9.78 3.70 5.41
N VAL A 233 -9.33 2.46 5.30
CA VAL A 233 -8.80 1.91 4.05
C VAL A 233 -9.49 0.60 3.73
N LEU A 234 -9.90 0.43 2.49
CA LEU A 234 -10.28 -0.85 1.92
C LEU A 234 -9.10 -1.35 1.10
N VAL A 235 -8.64 -2.56 1.41
CA VAL A 235 -7.41 -3.13 0.86
C VAL A 235 -7.68 -4.50 0.25
N ASP A 236 -7.03 -4.82 -0.87
CA ASP A 236 -6.96 -6.18 -1.38
C ASP A 236 -6.02 -7.02 -0.50
N LEU A 237 -6.51 -8.14 0.03
CA LEU A 237 -5.76 -8.98 0.97
C LEU A 237 -4.64 -9.77 0.30
N VAL A 238 -4.69 -9.96 -1.02
CA VAL A 238 -3.65 -10.67 -1.76
C VAL A 238 -2.44 -9.79 -2.01
N THR A 239 -2.65 -8.60 -2.52
CA THR A 239 -1.57 -7.67 -2.89
C THR A 239 -1.22 -6.69 -1.78
N LEU A 240 -2.07 -6.51 -0.76
CA LEU A 240 -2.03 -5.46 0.26
C LEU A 240 -2.10 -4.04 -0.32
N ILE A 241 -2.60 -3.89 -1.55
CA ILE A 241 -2.77 -2.58 -2.18
C ILE A 241 -4.08 -1.94 -1.71
N PRO A 242 -4.05 -0.70 -1.22
CA PRO A 242 -5.26 0.07 -0.91
C PRO A 242 -6.08 0.31 -2.18
N LEU A 243 -7.35 -0.11 -2.19
CA LEU A 243 -8.27 0.08 -3.32
C LEU A 243 -9.16 1.30 -3.18
N ALA A 244 -9.47 1.69 -1.95
CA ALA A 244 -10.21 2.91 -1.63
C ALA A 244 -9.83 3.40 -0.23
N LEU A 245 -9.97 4.69 0.02
CA LEU A 245 -9.68 5.30 1.31
C LEU A 245 -10.67 6.41 1.66
N LYS A 246 -10.83 6.66 2.97
CA LYS A 246 -11.59 7.80 3.51
C LYS A 246 -10.87 8.40 4.71
N ILE A 247 -10.78 9.72 4.73
CA ILE A 247 -10.18 10.46 5.83
C ILE A 247 -11.29 11.22 6.54
N VAL A 248 -11.48 10.92 7.82
CA VAL A 248 -12.51 11.52 8.67
C VAL A 248 -11.90 12.00 9.98
N GLN A 249 -12.66 12.76 10.77
CA GLN A 249 -12.21 13.16 12.11
C GLN A 249 -12.05 11.94 13.02
N ILE A 250 -11.08 11.97 13.94
CA ILE A 250 -10.66 10.83 14.77
C ILE A 250 -11.79 10.19 15.58
N GLN A 251 -12.79 10.96 15.99
CA GLN A 251 -13.96 10.48 16.75
C GLN A 251 -15.03 9.82 15.88
N SER A 252 -14.94 9.92 14.55
CA SER A 252 -15.95 9.37 13.64
C SER A 252 -15.96 7.85 13.68
N HIS A 253 -17.14 7.25 13.67
CA HIS A 253 -17.31 5.81 13.50
C HIS A 253 -16.99 5.41 12.05
N GLU A 254 -16.47 4.21 11.87
CA GLU A 254 -16.02 3.69 10.57
C GLU A 254 -17.16 3.06 9.77
N ALA A 255 -18.10 2.38 10.44
CA ALA A 255 -19.16 1.61 9.80
C ALA A 255 -19.99 2.37 8.75
N PRO A 256 -20.35 3.66 8.93
CA PRO A 256 -21.10 4.40 7.93
C PRO A 256 -20.41 4.55 6.56
N TYR A 257 -19.09 4.45 6.53
CA TYR A 257 -18.30 4.61 5.30
C TYR A 257 -18.06 3.31 4.55
N LEU A 258 -18.48 2.15 5.09
CA LEU A 258 -18.23 0.84 4.51
C LEU A 258 -18.72 0.73 3.07
N LEU A 259 -20.01 1.04 2.83
CA LEU A 259 -20.60 0.92 1.49
C LEU A 259 -20.03 1.93 0.49
N GLU A 260 -19.65 3.11 0.96
CA GLU A 260 -18.99 4.12 0.12
C GLU A 260 -17.65 3.59 -0.37
N LEU A 261 -16.83 3.04 0.54
CA LEU A 261 -15.51 2.47 0.23
C LEU A 261 -15.63 1.26 -0.71
N VAL A 262 -16.58 0.35 -0.45
CA VAL A 262 -16.80 -0.82 -1.31
C VAL A 262 -17.20 -0.40 -2.73
N ARG A 263 -18.13 0.54 -2.86
CA ARG A 263 -18.55 1.04 -4.18
C ARG A 263 -17.40 1.77 -4.90
N GLN A 264 -16.58 2.53 -4.17
CA GLN A 264 -15.44 3.21 -4.75
C GLN A 264 -14.39 2.20 -5.22
N ALA A 265 -14.04 1.22 -4.40
CA ALA A 265 -13.10 0.16 -4.76
C ALA A 265 -13.61 -0.65 -5.97
N GLN A 266 -14.92 -0.96 -6.02
CA GLN A 266 -15.49 -1.66 -7.17
C GLN A 266 -15.36 -0.83 -8.46
N ARG A 267 -15.64 0.48 -8.43
CA ARG A 267 -15.39 1.38 -9.59
C ARG A 267 -13.92 1.45 -10.00
N ASN A 268 -13.02 1.35 -9.03
CA ASN A 268 -11.57 1.38 -9.30
C ASN A 268 -11.08 0.07 -9.94
N LEU A 269 -11.76 -1.03 -9.69
CA LEU A 269 -11.41 -2.35 -10.22
C LEU A 269 -12.07 -2.68 -11.56
N GLU A 270 -13.28 -2.14 -11.83
CA GLU A 270 -14.03 -2.40 -13.06
C GLU A 270 -13.34 -1.83 -14.30
N PRO A 271 -13.44 -2.53 -15.46
CA PRO A 271 -14.12 -3.81 -15.70
C PRO A 271 -13.24 -5.04 -15.44
N TYR A 272 -12.01 -4.90 -14.94
CA TYR A 272 -10.98 -5.93 -14.92
C TYR A 272 -11.11 -6.92 -13.76
N SER A 273 -11.62 -6.44 -12.63
CA SER A 273 -11.74 -7.22 -11.39
C SER A 273 -13.02 -6.88 -10.65
N ARG A 274 -13.47 -7.77 -9.77
CA ARG A 274 -14.63 -7.52 -8.91
C ARG A 274 -14.39 -7.98 -7.47
N ILE A 275 -15.00 -7.28 -6.52
CA ILE A 275 -14.96 -7.68 -5.12
C ILE A 275 -15.88 -8.88 -4.93
N ARG A 276 -15.31 -10.01 -4.50
CA ARG A 276 -16.04 -11.24 -4.21
C ARG A 276 -16.28 -11.42 -2.71
N TRP A 277 -15.27 -11.11 -1.91
CA TRP A 277 -15.28 -11.31 -0.48
C TRP A 277 -14.88 -10.04 0.25
N LEU A 278 -15.54 -9.80 1.38
CA LEU A 278 -15.22 -8.70 2.29
C LEU A 278 -15.07 -9.22 3.72
N VAL A 279 -13.95 -8.91 4.33
CA VAL A 279 -13.68 -9.24 5.74
C VAL A 279 -13.62 -7.96 6.57
N VAL A 280 -14.40 -7.91 7.64
CA VAL A 280 -14.49 -6.71 8.48
C VAL A 280 -14.50 -7.04 9.97
N ASP A 281 -14.01 -6.11 10.78
CA ASP A 281 -14.05 -6.23 12.24
C ASP A 281 -15.47 -5.98 12.79
N ARG A 282 -15.66 -6.33 14.05
CA ARG A 282 -16.90 -6.08 14.81
C ARG A 282 -17.34 -4.62 14.86
N ALA A 283 -16.45 -3.67 14.58
CA ALA A 283 -16.78 -2.25 14.44
C ALA A 283 -17.76 -2.01 13.30
N TYR A 284 -17.72 -2.84 12.26
CA TYR A 284 -18.55 -2.76 11.06
C TYR A 284 -19.82 -3.62 11.13
N VAL A 285 -20.18 -4.15 12.30
CA VAL A 285 -21.43 -4.90 12.51
C VAL A 285 -22.62 -3.95 12.40
N ASP A 286 -23.04 -3.71 11.16
CA ASP A 286 -24.22 -2.94 10.78
C ASP A 286 -25.09 -3.76 9.82
N GLY A 287 -26.27 -4.14 10.29
CA GLY A 287 -27.17 -5.05 9.55
C GLY A 287 -27.56 -4.55 8.16
N PRO A 288 -27.99 -3.27 8.02
CA PRO A 288 -28.34 -2.71 6.72
C PRO A 288 -27.18 -2.69 5.73
N SER A 289 -25.98 -2.32 6.17
CA SER A 289 -24.80 -2.30 5.31
C SER A 289 -24.40 -3.70 4.85
N LEU A 290 -24.39 -4.68 5.76
CA LEU A 290 -24.08 -6.07 5.43
C LEU A 290 -25.18 -6.70 4.54
N TYR A 291 -26.43 -6.30 4.70
CA TYR A 291 -27.49 -6.72 3.79
C TYR A 291 -27.29 -6.13 2.38
N ALA A 292 -26.90 -4.86 2.28
CA ALA A 292 -26.60 -4.24 1.00
C ALA A 292 -25.43 -4.94 0.27
N LEU A 293 -24.39 -5.40 1.00
CA LEU A 293 -23.33 -6.23 0.41
C LEU A 293 -23.86 -7.56 -0.12
N HIS A 294 -24.79 -8.20 0.59
CA HIS A 294 -25.45 -9.42 0.12
C HIS A 294 -26.17 -9.18 -1.21
N GLU A 295 -26.93 -8.08 -1.32
CA GLU A 295 -27.64 -7.70 -2.57
C GLU A 295 -26.67 -7.39 -3.73
N MET A 296 -25.46 -6.91 -3.41
CA MET A 296 -24.38 -6.70 -4.39
C MET A 296 -23.67 -8.00 -4.79
N GLY A 297 -24.08 -9.16 -4.24
CA GLY A 297 -23.43 -10.45 -4.48
C GLY A 297 -22.09 -10.63 -3.76
N ILE A 298 -21.72 -9.70 -2.86
CA ILE A 298 -20.49 -9.76 -2.11
C ILE A 298 -20.67 -10.66 -0.89
N LYS A 299 -19.77 -11.61 -0.75
CA LYS A 299 -19.68 -12.46 0.44
C LYS A 299 -18.96 -11.72 1.55
N PHE A 300 -19.38 -11.90 2.80
CA PHE A 300 -18.72 -11.23 3.91
C PHE A 300 -18.45 -12.16 5.09
N VAL A 301 -17.44 -11.80 5.86
CA VAL A 301 -17.12 -12.39 7.16
C VAL A 301 -16.99 -11.26 8.18
N VAL A 302 -17.76 -11.34 9.26
CA VAL A 302 -17.74 -10.35 10.35
C VAL A 302 -17.85 -11.04 11.70
N ILE A 303 -17.11 -10.59 12.70
CA ILE A 303 -17.24 -11.14 14.07
C ILE A 303 -18.45 -10.54 14.79
N ALA A 304 -19.33 -11.38 15.32
CA ALA A 304 -20.49 -10.96 16.09
C ALA A 304 -20.09 -10.36 17.46
N LYS A 305 -20.85 -9.34 17.90
CA LYS A 305 -20.71 -8.83 19.28
C LYS A 305 -21.37 -9.80 20.25
N THR A 306 -20.77 -9.99 21.42
CA THR A 306 -21.25 -10.96 22.43
C THR A 306 -22.64 -10.67 22.98
N ASN A 307 -23.10 -9.41 22.91
CA ASN A 307 -24.42 -8.98 23.34
C ASN A 307 -25.52 -9.17 22.26
N MET A 308 -25.18 -9.70 21.09
CA MET A 308 -26.17 -9.95 20.02
C MET A 308 -26.91 -11.26 20.29
N LYS A 309 -28.23 -11.28 20.01
CA LYS A 309 -29.06 -12.48 20.12
C LYS A 309 -28.55 -13.61 19.23
N ILE A 310 -28.16 -13.27 17.97
CA ILE A 310 -27.61 -14.23 17.02
C ILE A 310 -26.32 -14.90 17.53
N TYR A 311 -25.47 -14.18 18.30
CA TYR A 311 -24.29 -14.74 18.94
C TYR A 311 -24.66 -15.86 19.93
N ALA A 312 -25.65 -15.60 20.80
CA ALA A 312 -26.11 -16.59 21.77
C ALA A 312 -26.76 -17.80 21.09
N THR A 313 -27.58 -17.57 20.04
CA THR A 313 -28.20 -18.64 19.27
C THR A 313 -27.16 -19.51 18.58
N ALA A 314 -26.17 -18.91 17.89
CA ALA A 314 -25.10 -19.64 17.23
C ALA A 314 -24.30 -20.50 18.21
N ARG A 315 -23.91 -19.95 19.38
CA ARG A 315 -23.21 -20.71 20.42
C ARG A 315 -24.00 -21.90 20.94
N ARG A 316 -25.30 -21.72 21.16
CA ARG A 316 -26.17 -22.82 21.65
C ARG A 316 -26.28 -23.94 20.60
N LEU A 317 -26.47 -23.59 19.33
CA LEU A 317 -26.61 -24.57 18.25
C LEU A 317 -25.28 -25.25 17.91
N SER A 318 -24.15 -24.58 18.08
CA SER A 318 -22.82 -25.17 17.83
C SER A 318 -22.48 -26.31 18.76
N GLN A 319 -23.13 -26.41 19.93
CA GLN A 319 -22.95 -27.54 20.89
C GLN A 319 -23.46 -28.87 20.35
N GLN A 320 -24.30 -28.84 19.31
CA GLN A 320 -24.90 -30.03 18.67
C GLN A 320 -24.37 -30.22 17.24
N ALA A 321 -23.45 -29.36 16.79
CA ALA A 321 -22.90 -29.38 15.44
C ALA A 321 -21.57 -30.14 15.43
N LEU A 322 -21.22 -30.70 14.26
CA LEU A 322 -19.93 -31.34 14.04
C LEU A 322 -18.78 -30.40 14.42
N ILE A 323 -17.80 -30.92 15.15
CA ILE A 323 -16.61 -30.18 15.56
C ILE A 323 -15.45 -30.52 14.62
N HIS A 324 -14.90 -29.49 14.01
CA HIS A 324 -13.65 -29.58 13.27
C HIS A 324 -12.52 -29.07 14.15
N GLU A 325 -11.47 -29.84 14.33
CA GLU A 325 -10.31 -29.47 15.15
C GLU A 325 -9.09 -29.24 14.29
N ARG A 326 -8.36 -28.16 14.58
CA ARG A 326 -7.07 -27.84 13.97
C ARG A 326 -6.05 -27.55 15.07
N VAL A 327 -4.91 -28.21 15.00
CA VAL A 327 -3.79 -28.03 15.92
C VAL A 327 -2.67 -27.31 15.20
N GLU A 328 -2.28 -26.15 15.71
CA GLU A 328 -1.21 -25.32 15.18
C GLU A 328 -0.14 -25.12 16.25
N THR A 329 1.12 -25.00 15.83
CA THR A 329 2.21 -24.67 16.75
C THR A 329 2.40 -23.15 16.78
N HIS A 330 2.13 -22.55 17.92
CA HIS A 330 2.33 -21.12 18.13
C HIS A 330 3.70 -20.87 18.75
N ARG A 331 4.52 -20.09 18.06
CA ARG A 331 5.86 -19.71 18.52
C ARG A 331 5.81 -18.35 19.21
N HIS A 332 6.35 -18.28 20.42
CA HIS A 332 6.48 -17.08 21.24
C HIS A 332 7.95 -16.69 21.40
N GLY A 333 8.21 -15.38 21.50
CA GLY A 333 9.56 -14.86 21.71
C GLY A 333 10.42 -14.83 20.45
N HIS A 334 11.67 -14.41 20.61
CA HIS A 334 12.66 -14.28 19.54
C HIS A 334 14.01 -14.88 19.96
N GLY A 335 14.75 -15.40 19.00
CA GLY A 335 16.09 -15.96 19.23
C GLY A 335 16.08 -17.19 20.14
N SER A 336 17.05 -17.27 21.03
CA SER A 336 17.26 -18.40 21.96
C SER A 336 16.19 -18.51 23.06
N GLN A 337 15.40 -17.47 23.28
CA GLN A 337 14.28 -17.48 24.25
C GLN A 337 12.94 -17.82 23.60
N ALA A 338 12.92 -18.19 22.33
CA ALA A 338 11.70 -18.60 21.65
C ALA A 338 11.24 -19.96 22.17
N TRP A 339 9.94 -20.04 22.50
CA TRP A 339 9.27 -21.29 22.89
C TRP A 339 8.02 -21.49 22.06
N SER A 340 7.55 -22.70 21.96
CA SER A 340 6.40 -23.06 21.15
C SER A 340 5.37 -23.80 21.99
N GLU A 341 4.10 -23.50 21.76
CA GLU A 341 2.98 -24.22 22.38
C GLU A 341 1.96 -24.64 21.32
N PRO A 342 1.24 -25.75 21.53
CA PRO A 342 0.11 -26.10 20.68
C PRO A 342 -1.07 -25.17 20.96
N LEU A 343 -1.64 -24.63 19.89
CA LEU A 343 -2.91 -23.93 19.87
C LEU A 343 -3.93 -24.84 19.19
N VAL A 344 -4.91 -25.31 19.95
CA VAL A 344 -5.99 -26.13 19.44
C VAL A 344 -7.19 -25.23 19.15
N SER A 345 -7.65 -25.21 17.91
CA SER A 345 -8.87 -24.49 17.51
C SER A 345 -9.97 -25.49 17.20
N ARG A 346 -11.09 -25.44 17.94
CA ARG A 346 -12.30 -26.22 17.67
C ARG A 346 -13.34 -25.32 17.02
N VAL A 347 -13.89 -25.76 15.93
CA VAL A 347 -14.73 -24.95 15.05
C VAL A 347 -15.98 -25.73 14.66
N SER A 348 -17.14 -25.08 14.71
CA SER A 348 -18.42 -25.66 14.30
C SER A 348 -19.18 -24.71 13.38
N SER A 349 -19.87 -25.25 12.39
CA SER A 349 -20.74 -24.50 11.48
C SER A 349 -22.18 -24.52 11.99
N VAL A 350 -22.85 -23.38 11.87
CA VAL A 350 -24.29 -23.24 12.15
C VAL A 350 -24.93 -22.48 11.00
N THR A 351 -25.98 -23.05 10.44
CA THR A 351 -26.68 -22.48 9.28
C THR A 351 -28.05 -21.94 9.66
N ASP A 352 -28.66 -21.17 8.77
CA ASP A 352 -30.05 -20.71 8.83
C ASP A 352 -30.41 -19.87 10.06
N LEU A 353 -29.56 -18.92 10.40
CA LEU A 353 -29.75 -18.03 11.54
C LEU A 353 -30.55 -16.78 11.17
N HIS A 354 -31.73 -16.60 11.75
CA HIS A 354 -32.64 -15.46 11.53
C HIS A 354 -32.71 -14.47 12.73
N ASP A 355 -31.92 -14.68 13.76
CA ASP A 355 -32.02 -13.95 15.03
C ASP A 355 -31.37 -12.56 15.05
N TRP A 356 -31.04 -12.01 13.88
CA TRP A 356 -30.55 -10.63 13.78
C TRP A 356 -31.52 -9.72 13.05
N ALA A 357 -32.38 -9.02 13.79
CA ALA A 357 -33.44 -8.17 13.24
C ALA A 357 -32.95 -7.00 12.40
N ALA A 358 -31.72 -6.52 12.61
CA ALA A 358 -31.13 -5.44 11.84
C ALA A 358 -30.63 -5.89 10.46
N TYR A 359 -30.33 -7.19 10.27
CA TYR A 359 -29.95 -7.73 8.96
C TYR A 359 -31.19 -7.90 8.09
N ARG A 360 -31.48 -6.87 7.31
CA ARG A 360 -32.68 -6.78 6.49
C ARG A 360 -32.55 -5.70 5.43
N PRO A 361 -33.37 -5.73 4.35
CA PRO A 361 -33.49 -4.63 3.42
C PRO A 361 -33.90 -3.33 4.12
N PRO A 362 -33.61 -2.17 3.54
CA PRO A 362 -34.14 -0.89 3.99
C PRO A 362 -35.65 -0.98 4.20
N LYS A 363 -36.16 -0.29 5.23
CA LYS A 363 -37.60 -0.30 5.53
C LYS A 363 -38.38 0.15 4.31
N GLN A 364 -39.23 -0.74 3.77
CA GLN A 364 -40.21 -0.40 2.75
C GLN A 364 -41.54 -0.07 3.42
N PRO A 365 -42.21 1.04 3.07
CA PRO A 365 -43.52 1.35 3.58
C PRO A 365 -44.49 0.21 3.29
N GLY A 366 -45.25 -0.24 4.30
CA GLY A 366 -46.26 -1.29 4.15
C GLY A 366 -45.79 -2.73 4.21
N LYS A 367 -44.47 -3.03 4.20
CA LYS A 367 -43.98 -4.40 4.36
C LYS A 367 -43.46 -4.66 5.77
N ARG A 368 -44.16 -5.51 6.52
CA ARG A 368 -43.68 -6.01 7.83
C ARG A 368 -42.86 -7.28 7.61
N LEU A 369 -41.56 -7.22 7.92
CA LEU A 369 -40.71 -8.39 7.91
C LEU A 369 -40.97 -9.22 9.18
N THR A 370 -41.45 -10.43 9.02
CA THR A 370 -41.54 -11.45 10.06
C THR A 370 -40.22 -12.17 10.20
N ARG A 371 -40.04 -12.96 11.27
CA ARG A 371 -38.80 -13.75 11.48
C ARG A 371 -38.57 -14.72 10.30
N SER A 372 -39.61 -15.35 9.80
CA SER A 372 -39.56 -16.31 8.67
C SER A 372 -39.18 -15.70 7.32
N ASN A 373 -39.38 -14.38 7.14
CA ASN A 373 -39.10 -13.70 5.88
C ASN A 373 -37.78 -12.90 5.92
N ARG A 374 -36.98 -13.04 6.99
CA ARG A 374 -35.65 -12.43 7.07
C ARG A 374 -34.65 -13.28 6.32
N PRO A 375 -33.69 -12.68 5.64
CA PRO A 375 -32.57 -13.42 5.08
C PRO A 375 -31.83 -14.17 6.20
N ALA A 376 -31.47 -15.40 5.92
CA ALA A 376 -30.68 -16.20 6.81
C ALA A 376 -29.20 -15.79 6.76
N LEU A 377 -28.51 -15.95 7.87
CA LEU A 377 -27.06 -15.91 7.97
C LEU A 377 -26.57 -17.27 8.43
N ASN A 378 -25.33 -17.55 8.10
CA ASN A 378 -24.60 -18.67 8.64
C ASN A 378 -23.57 -18.16 9.67
N ALA A 379 -23.12 -19.03 10.54
CA ALA A 379 -22.10 -18.71 11.52
C ALA A 379 -21.06 -19.82 11.64
N VAL A 380 -19.84 -19.40 11.91
CA VAL A 380 -18.75 -20.27 12.32
C VAL A 380 -18.39 -19.91 13.76
N VAL A 381 -18.48 -20.88 14.66
CA VAL A 381 -18.19 -20.72 16.09
C VAL A 381 -16.83 -21.32 16.37
N VAL A 382 -15.90 -20.51 16.88
CA VAL A 382 -14.52 -20.91 17.16
C VAL A 382 -14.25 -20.80 18.64
N GLN A 383 -13.75 -21.87 19.23
CA GLN A 383 -13.17 -21.89 20.57
C GLN A 383 -11.72 -22.34 20.48
N GLN A 384 -10.83 -21.54 21.07
CA GLN A 384 -9.40 -21.88 21.13
C GLN A 384 -9.02 -22.42 22.49
N TRP A 385 -8.02 -23.30 22.48
CA TRP A 385 -7.50 -23.97 23.68
C TRP A 385 -5.97 -23.88 23.68
N ARG A 386 -5.40 -23.61 24.84
CA ARG A 386 -3.96 -23.64 25.09
C ARG A 386 -3.73 -24.54 26.32
N ASN A 387 -2.88 -25.54 26.17
CA ASN A 387 -2.60 -26.47 27.25
C ASN A 387 -3.90 -27.00 27.89
N GLU A 388 -4.86 -27.41 27.05
CA GLU A 388 -6.17 -27.96 27.48
C GLU A 388 -7.11 -26.95 28.21
N ILE A 389 -6.70 -25.69 28.31
CA ILE A 389 -7.50 -24.62 28.92
C ILE A 389 -8.12 -23.75 27.83
N PRO A 390 -9.45 -23.46 27.90
CA PRO A 390 -10.07 -22.54 26.95
C PRO A 390 -9.37 -21.16 26.97
N SER A 391 -8.87 -20.73 25.81
CA SER A 391 -8.21 -19.43 25.66
C SER A 391 -9.24 -18.38 25.24
N GLY A 392 -9.74 -17.60 26.20
CA GLY A 392 -10.75 -16.58 25.96
C GLY A 392 -12.15 -17.12 25.71
N GLY A 393 -13.08 -16.24 25.34
CA GLY A 393 -14.45 -16.61 24.97
C GLY A 393 -14.56 -17.11 23.54
N ALA A 394 -15.61 -17.88 23.25
CA ALA A 394 -15.90 -18.31 21.88
C ALA A 394 -16.08 -17.11 20.96
N ARG A 395 -15.52 -17.18 19.76
CA ARG A 395 -15.73 -16.20 18.69
C ARG A 395 -16.80 -16.74 17.73
N VAL A 396 -17.68 -15.86 17.28
CA VAL A 396 -18.74 -16.20 16.32
C VAL A 396 -18.55 -15.33 15.10
N TYR A 397 -18.20 -15.93 13.98
CA TYR A 397 -18.12 -15.27 12.68
C TYR A 397 -19.45 -15.42 11.96
N LEU A 398 -20.05 -14.30 11.58
CA LEU A 398 -21.29 -14.26 10.76
C LEU A 398 -20.91 -14.12 9.30
N THR A 399 -21.61 -14.84 8.45
CA THR A 399 -21.38 -14.80 7.00
C THR A 399 -22.67 -15.09 6.24
N ASN A 400 -22.75 -14.61 5.00
CA ASN A 400 -23.79 -14.96 4.03
C ASN A 400 -23.35 -16.11 3.08
N LEU A 401 -22.19 -16.73 3.36
CA LEU A 401 -21.72 -17.91 2.65
C LEU A 401 -22.43 -19.17 3.13
N PRO A 402 -22.68 -20.17 2.25
CA PRO A 402 -22.88 -21.53 2.71
C PRO A 402 -21.60 -22.04 3.37
N VAL A 403 -21.72 -22.62 4.56
CA VAL A 403 -20.57 -23.10 5.34
C VAL A 403 -20.66 -24.61 5.48
N THR A 404 -20.10 -25.32 4.53
CA THR A 404 -19.88 -26.79 4.60
C THR A 404 -18.55 -27.10 5.27
N ASP A 405 -17.51 -26.34 4.93
CA ASP A 405 -16.22 -26.30 5.62
C ASP A 405 -16.09 -24.96 6.36
N PRO A 406 -15.86 -24.93 7.68
CA PRO A 406 -15.74 -23.69 8.44
C PRO A 406 -14.36 -23.00 8.30
N TRP A 407 -13.31 -23.71 7.91
CA TRP A 407 -11.95 -23.20 7.92
C TRP A 407 -11.72 -22.02 6.99
N PRO A 408 -12.25 -21.98 5.76
CA PRO A 408 -12.11 -20.82 4.89
C PRO A 408 -12.62 -19.52 5.51
N VAL A 409 -13.66 -19.58 6.33
CA VAL A 409 -14.20 -18.40 7.04
C VAL A 409 -13.25 -17.94 8.16
N VAL A 410 -12.64 -18.88 8.88
CA VAL A 410 -11.67 -18.59 9.95
C VAL A 410 -10.41 -17.98 9.34
N ASP A 411 -9.86 -18.62 8.31
CA ASP A 411 -8.63 -18.21 7.66
C ASP A 411 -8.79 -16.82 7.01
N ALA A 412 -9.90 -16.56 6.33
CA ALA A 412 -10.20 -15.24 5.77
C ALA A 412 -10.23 -14.15 6.85
N TYR A 413 -10.80 -14.46 8.03
CA TYR A 413 -10.81 -13.48 9.12
C TYR A 413 -9.41 -13.25 9.72
N ASP A 414 -8.61 -14.28 9.83
CA ASP A 414 -7.24 -14.17 10.35
C ASP A 414 -6.36 -13.36 9.38
N ASP A 415 -6.57 -13.49 8.08
CA ASP A 415 -5.89 -12.70 7.04
C ASP A 415 -6.17 -11.18 7.15
N ARG A 416 -7.29 -10.76 7.76
CA ARG A 416 -7.53 -9.34 8.07
C ARG A 416 -6.40 -8.72 8.89
N SER A 417 -5.74 -9.51 9.72
CA SER A 417 -4.61 -9.04 10.53
C SER A 417 -3.47 -8.44 9.70
N TRP A 418 -3.38 -8.76 8.42
CA TRP A 418 -2.39 -8.20 7.50
C TRP A 418 -2.56 -6.70 7.29
N ILE A 419 -3.79 -6.15 7.42
CA ILE A 419 -3.99 -4.69 7.36
C ILE A 419 -3.23 -4.01 8.51
N GLU A 420 -3.36 -4.54 9.72
CA GLU A 420 -2.69 -3.97 10.89
C GLU A 420 -1.18 -4.17 10.83
N ASN A 421 -0.74 -5.41 10.58
CA ASN A 421 0.66 -5.81 10.63
C ASN A 421 1.43 -5.49 9.34
N GLY A 422 0.81 -5.61 8.17
CA GLY A 422 1.39 -5.32 6.87
C GLY A 422 1.26 -3.85 6.49
N LEU A 423 0.03 -3.39 6.27
CA LEU A 423 -0.22 -2.06 5.74
C LEU A 423 0.03 -0.96 6.78
N PHE A 424 -0.72 -0.92 7.88
CA PHE A 424 -0.63 0.21 8.81
C PHE A 424 0.70 0.27 9.55
N ARG A 425 1.27 -0.86 9.92
CA ARG A 425 2.59 -0.90 10.57
C ARG A 425 3.68 -0.33 9.65
N GLN A 426 3.74 -0.77 8.40
CA GLN A 426 4.71 -0.25 7.42
C GLN A 426 4.51 1.24 7.17
N ASN A 427 3.26 1.68 6.99
CA ASN A 427 2.95 3.08 6.74
C ASN A 427 3.32 3.98 7.93
N LYS A 428 3.13 3.54 9.16
CA LYS A 428 3.54 4.30 10.36
C LYS A 428 5.06 4.32 10.55
N GLN A 429 5.73 3.20 10.27
CA GLN A 429 7.17 3.06 10.53
C GLN A 429 8.03 3.64 9.42
N PHE A 430 7.72 3.36 8.16
CA PHE A 430 8.52 3.75 7.01
C PHE A 430 7.97 4.97 6.29
N TRP A 431 6.69 4.95 5.90
CA TRP A 431 6.07 5.98 5.08
C TRP A 431 5.63 7.23 5.85
N ARG A 432 5.89 7.28 7.15
CA ARG A 432 5.63 8.44 8.02
C ARG A 432 4.16 8.87 8.06
N LEU A 433 3.23 7.94 7.96
CA LEU A 433 1.78 8.19 7.93
C LEU A 433 1.28 9.16 9.00
N THR A 434 1.88 9.15 10.19
CA THR A 434 1.44 9.94 11.36
C THR A 434 2.37 11.10 11.69
N ARG A 435 3.34 11.43 10.84
CA ARG A 435 4.37 12.44 11.12
C ARG A 435 4.73 13.22 9.87
N TRP A 436 5.36 14.38 10.06
CA TRP A 436 5.99 15.18 9.00
C TRP A 436 5.01 15.66 7.93
N PHE A 437 3.82 16.07 8.38
CA PHE A 437 2.85 16.72 7.52
C PHE A 437 3.43 18.02 6.92
N PRO A 438 3.13 18.31 5.65
CA PRO A 438 3.67 19.51 4.99
C PRO A 438 3.21 20.80 5.66
N GLN A 439 1.99 20.81 6.17
CA GLN A 439 1.39 21.94 6.88
C GLN A 439 0.50 21.47 8.04
N LYS A 440 0.23 22.36 8.99
CA LYS A 440 -0.71 22.11 10.11
C LYS A 440 -2.18 22.33 9.73
N LYS A 441 -2.48 22.76 8.52
CA LYS A 441 -3.83 22.88 7.97
C LYS A 441 -4.39 21.52 7.59
N GLU A 442 -5.71 21.36 7.68
CA GLU A 442 -6.40 20.13 7.31
C GLU A 442 -6.02 19.66 5.89
N ALA A 443 -5.98 20.59 4.93
CA ALA A 443 -5.61 20.28 3.56
C ALA A 443 -4.21 19.65 3.46
N GLY A 444 -3.21 20.17 4.16
CA GLY A 444 -1.86 19.60 4.19
C GLY A 444 -1.82 18.20 4.81
N VAL A 445 -2.60 17.94 5.85
CA VAL A 445 -2.71 16.61 6.45
C VAL A 445 -3.39 15.64 5.49
N ARG A 446 -4.51 16.03 4.88
CA ARG A 446 -5.24 15.20 3.91
C ARG A 446 -4.38 14.84 2.71
N SER A 447 -3.69 15.83 2.13
CA SER A 447 -2.77 15.60 1.01
C SER A 447 -1.68 14.60 1.40
N HIS A 448 -1.04 14.77 2.56
CA HIS A 448 -0.03 13.84 3.04
C HIS A 448 -0.57 12.40 3.15
N LEU A 449 -1.73 12.21 3.77
CA LEU A 449 -2.32 10.89 3.97
C LEU A 449 -2.65 10.20 2.63
N VAL A 450 -3.19 10.96 1.67
CA VAL A 450 -3.47 10.43 0.32
C VAL A 450 -2.17 10.07 -0.40
N PHE A 451 -1.16 10.96 -0.38
CA PHE A 451 0.14 10.68 -1.00
C PHE A 451 0.86 9.48 -0.37
N VAL A 452 0.79 9.32 0.94
CA VAL A 452 1.35 8.14 1.61
C VAL A 452 0.67 6.86 1.12
N MET A 453 -0.67 6.85 1.05
CA MET A 453 -1.42 5.68 0.56
C MET A 453 -1.18 5.43 -0.94
N LEU A 454 -1.11 6.47 -1.74
CA LEU A 454 -0.81 6.40 -3.17
C LEU A 454 0.59 5.79 -3.39
N MET A 455 1.59 6.35 -2.75
CA MET A 455 2.97 5.88 -2.92
C MET A 455 3.17 4.48 -2.35
N PHE A 456 2.50 4.14 -1.26
CA PHE A 456 2.49 2.77 -0.75
C PHE A 456 1.87 1.80 -1.77
N ALA A 457 0.72 2.17 -2.37
CA ALA A 457 0.04 1.35 -3.37
C ALA A 457 0.94 1.12 -4.60
N VAL A 458 1.46 2.18 -5.17
CA VAL A 458 2.26 2.11 -6.40
C VAL A 458 3.63 1.44 -6.16
N ALA A 459 4.30 1.73 -5.03
CA ALA A 459 5.55 1.05 -4.68
C ALA A 459 5.34 -0.44 -4.37
N THR A 460 4.21 -0.82 -3.79
CA THR A 460 3.85 -2.22 -3.58
C THR A 460 3.61 -2.91 -4.91
N ALA A 461 2.86 -2.28 -5.82
CA ALA A 461 2.62 -2.75 -7.17
C ALA A 461 3.93 -2.95 -7.95
N TYR A 462 4.82 -1.97 -7.94
CA TYR A 462 6.13 -2.06 -8.55
C TYR A 462 6.93 -3.26 -8.03
N ARG A 463 6.99 -3.45 -6.72
CA ARG A 463 7.71 -4.57 -6.10
C ARG A 463 7.14 -5.94 -6.48
N LEU A 464 5.83 -6.05 -6.63
CA LEU A 464 5.18 -7.27 -7.10
C LEU A 464 5.53 -7.53 -8.57
N TRP A 465 5.45 -6.51 -9.42
CA TRP A 465 5.81 -6.58 -10.83
C TRP A 465 7.30 -6.92 -11.02
N ASP A 466 8.21 -6.23 -10.36
CA ASP A 466 9.66 -6.47 -10.43
C ASP A 466 10.02 -7.92 -10.08
N LYS A 467 9.41 -8.47 -9.04
CA LYS A 467 9.61 -9.87 -8.67
C LYS A 467 9.02 -10.85 -9.67
N GLN A 468 7.91 -10.53 -10.30
CA GLN A 468 7.35 -11.35 -11.37
C GLN A 468 8.26 -11.39 -12.58
N GLN A 469 8.90 -10.26 -12.93
CA GLN A 469 9.89 -10.21 -14.01
C GLN A 469 11.16 -11.00 -13.70
N GLN A 470 11.58 -11.05 -12.44
CA GLN A 470 12.79 -11.78 -12.01
C GLN A 470 12.55 -13.27 -11.75
N ALA A 471 11.29 -13.70 -11.62
CA ALA A 471 10.97 -15.10 -11.40
C ALA A 471 11.10 -15.88 -12.71
N ASP A 472 11.97 -16.90 -12.73
CA ASP A 472 11.95 -17.90 -13.79
C ASP A 472 10.53 -18.47 -13.92
N PRO A 473 10.02 -18.68 -15.14
CA PRO A 473 8.66 -19.21 -15.36
C PRO A 473 8.35 -20.53 -14.63
N GLY A 474 9.35 -21.20 -14.07
CA GLY A 474 9.22 -22.44 -13.30
C GLY A 474 9.52 -22.31 -11.81
N SER A 475 9.99 -21.17 -11.33
CA SER A 475 10.38 -20.95 -9.92
C SER A 475 9.52 -19.88 -9.27
N LEU A 476 8.24 -20.15 -9.07
CA LEU A 476 7.50 -19.40 -8.06
C LEU A 476 8.20 -19.64 -6.72
N PRO A 477 8.57 -18.58 -5.96
CA PRO A 477 9.16 -18.75 -4.65
C PRO A 477 8.21 -19.63 -3.84
N ALA A 478 8.73 -20.75 -3.33
CA ALA A 478 7.97 -21.60 -2.44
C ALA A 478 7.36 -20.70 -1.36
N ALA A 479 6.05 -20.58 -1.36
CA ALA A 479 5.33 -19.87 -0.32
C ALA A 479 5.90 -20.37 0.99
N ALA A 480 6.22 -19.46 1.91
CA ALA A 480 6.71 -19.86 3.23
C ALA A 480 5.72 -20.88 3.77
N VAL A 481 6.11 -22.14 3.74
CA VAL A 481 5.23 -23.27 4.06
C VAL A 481 4.79 -23.06 5.49
N ARG A 482 3.55 -22.60 5.68
CA ARG A 482 2.95 -22.68 7.01
C ARG A 482 2.99 -24.15 7.40
N PRO A 483 3.41 -24.50 8.62
CA PRO A 483 3.30 -25.88 9.05
C PRO A 483 1.87 -26.36 8.78
N VAL A 484 1.75 -27.47 8.04
CA VAL A 484 0.43 -28.00 7.68
C VAL A 484 -0.30 -28.33 8.99
N PRO A 485 -1.43 -27.68 9.26
CA PRO A 485 -2.15 -27.94 10.49
C PRO A 485 -2.72 -29.36 10.47
N THR A 486 -2.73 -30.02 11.62
CA THR A 486 -3.38 -31.32 11.74
C THR A 486 -4.87 -31.11 11.94
N TYR A 487 -5.69 -31.69 11.08
CA TYR A 487 -7.16 -31.61 11.17
C TYR A 487 -7.73 -32.89 11.77
N ARG A 488 -8.73 -32.74 12.64
CA ARG A 488 -9.51 -33.85 13.23
C ARG A 488 -10.99 -33.47 13.25
N HIS A 489 -11.85 -34.47 13.06
CA HIS A 489 -13.28 -34.33 13.26
C HIS A 489 -13.67 -35.00 14.58
N LEU A 490 -14.40 -34.31 15.42
CA LEU A 490 -14.82 -34.82 16.70
C LEU A 490 -16.34 -34.92 16.79
N ASP A 491 -16.86 -36.00 17.35
CA ASP A 491 -18.26 -36.12 17.70
C ASP A 491 -18.61 -35.08 18.79
N PRO A 492 -19.63 -34.24 18.58
CA PRO A 492 -19.99 -33.20 19.53
C PRO A 492 -20.49 -33.72 20.88
N THR A 493 -20.93 -34.98 20.93
CA THR A 493 -21.51 -35.60 22.13
C THR A 493 -20.48 -36.39 22.91
N THR A 494 -19.66 -37.20 22.23
CA THR A 494 -18.68 -38.09 22.88
C THR A 494 -17.28 -37.46 22.93
N GLY A 495 -16.96 -36.51 22.08
CA GLY A 495 -15.61 -35.95 21.94
C GLY A 495 -14.62 -36.91 21.27
N GLU A 496 -15.09 -38.05 20.79
CA GLU A 496 -14.25 -39.03 20.10
C GLU A 496 -13.93 -38.59 18.68
N VAL A 497 -12.74 -38.98 18.18
CA VAL A 497 -12.34 -38.71 16.81
C VAL A 497 -13.18 -39.58 15.88
N ILE A 498 -13.93 -38.92 15.01
CA ILE A 498 -14.64 -39.59 13.92
C ILE A 498 -13.60 -39.77 12.80
N ASP A 499 -13.52 -40.98 12.19
CA ASP A 499 -12.66 -41.22 11.05
C ASP A 499 -12.90 -40.16 9.99
N PRO A 500 -11.86 -39.43 9.54
CA PRO A 500 -12.05 -38.31 8.65
C PRO A 500 -12.68 -38.81 7.35
N PRO A 501 -13.59 -38.03 6.76
CA PRO A 501 -13.81 -38.15 5.32
C PRO A 501 -12.45 -38.03 4.62
N PRO A 502 -12.27 -38.65 3.44
CA PRO A 502 -10.97 -38.68 2.75
C PRO A 502 -10.32 -37.30 2.81
N PRO A 503 -9.00 -37.21 3.03
CA PRO A 503 -8.33 -35.98 3.36
C PRO A 503 -8.77 -34.91 2.38
N LEU A 504 -9.37 -33.84 2.91
CA LEU A 504 -9.50 -32.59 2.19
C LEU A 504 -8.06 -32.28 1.75
N THR A 505 -7.80 -32.44 0.46
CA THR A 505 -6.51 -32.09 -0.13
C THR A 505 -6.17 -30.72 0.41
N SER A 506 -5.05 -30.60 1.10
CA SER A 506 -4.62 -29.50 1.95
C SER A 506 -4.39 -28.15 1.23
N THR A 507 -5.11 -27.90 0.16
CA THR A 507 -4.96 -26.76 -0.74
C THR A 507 -6.28 -26.03 -1.06
N THR A 508 -7.33 -26.25 -0.23
CA THR A 508 -8.56 -25.48 -0.45
C THR A 508 -8.49 -24.14 0.26
N HIS A 509 -7.69 -23.24 -0.28
CA HIS A 509 -7.87 -21.83 -0.06
C HIS A 509 -9.23 -21.38 -0.61
N LEU A 510 -9.75 -20.28 -0.09
CA LEU A 510 -10.98 -19.63 -0.51
C LEU A 510 -11.23 -19.57 -2.03
N ALA A 511 -10.18 -19.61 -2.84
CA ALA A 511 -10.22 -19.64 -4.29
C ALA A 511 -10.78 -20.96 -4.88
N SER A 512 -10.72 -22.09 -4.17
CA SER A 512 -11.12 -23.41 -4.69
C SER A 512 -12.62 -23.71 -4.59
N HIS A 513 -13.41 -22.86 -3.96
CA HIS A 513 -14.88 -22.96 -3.93
C HIS A 513 -15.59 -22.11 -4.98
N LEU A 514 -14.84 -21.58 -5.95
CA LEU A 514 -15.43 -20.92 -7.11
C LEU A 514 -15.87 -21.98 -8.11
N PRO A 515 -17.05 -21.85 -8.75
CA PRO A 515 -17.43 -22.75 -9.84
C PRO A 515 -16.36 -22.70 -10.92
N GLU A 516 -15.97 -23.88 -11.40
CA GLU A 516 -14.98 -24.08 -12.46
C GLU A 516 -15.20 -23.07 -13.59
N ALA A 517 -14.30 -22.08 -13.66
CA ALA A 517 -14.15 -21.30 -14.89
C ALA A 517 -13.44 -22.23 -15.88
N THR A 518 -14.17 -22.57 -16.92
CA THR A 518 -13.67 -23.37 -18.05
C THR A 518 -12.34 -22.83 -18.56
N ASP A 519 -11.38 -23.73 -18.57
CA ASP A 519 -10.11 -23.79 -19.30
C ASP A 519 -9.39 -22.51 -19.77
N THR A 520 -8.09 -22.50 -19.46
CA THR A 520 -6.97 -21.74 -20.04
C THR A 520 -6.51 -20.45 -19.34
N GLN A 521 -6.35 -20.48 -18.01
CA GLN A 521 -5.35 -19.62 -17.36
C GLN A 521 -4.48 -20.44 -16.40
N PRO A 522 -3.16 -20.17 -16.32
CA PRO A 522 -2.32 -20.83 -15.34
C PRO A 522 -2.86 -20.54 -13.95
N ALA A 523 -2.97 -21.56 -13.13
CA ALA A 523 -3.48 -21.48 -11.77
C ALA A 523 -2.77 -20.34 -11.02
N ALA A 524 -3.54 -19.32 -10.61
CA ALA A 524 -3.02 -18.25 -9.79
C ALA A 524 -2.47 -18.84 -8.48
N PRO A 525 -1.32 -18.36 -7.99
CA PRO A 525 -0.72 -18.91 -6.79
C PRO A 525 -1.63 -18.69 -5.59
N ASP A 526 -1.99 -19.78 -4.97
CA ASP A 526 -2.79 -19.90 -3.77
C ASP A 526 -2.14 -19.20 -2.58
N THR A 527 -2.26 -17.91 -2.36
CA THR A 527 -2.17 -17.41 -0.98
C THR A 527 -2.11 -15.89 -0.81
N PRO A 528 -2.83 -15.31 0.17
CA PRO A 528 -2.53 -14.00 0.79
C PRO A 528 -1.10 -13.89 1.30
N SER A 529 -0.43 -15.01 1.56
CA SER A 529 0.99 -15.08 1.89
C SER A 529 1.91 -14.60 0.75
N LEU A 530 1.45 -14.47 -0.48
CA LEU A 530 2.31 -14.06 -1.58
C LEU A 530 2.82 -12.63 -1.39
N ALA A 531 1.95 -11.66 -1.19
CA ALA A 531 2.38 -10.29 -0.95
C ALA A 531 3.22 -10.17 0.33
N TYR A 532 2.85 -10.89 1.39
CA TYR A 532 3.63 -10.90 2.63
C TYR A 532 4.95 -11.65 2.49
N SER A 533 5.00 -12.80 1.86
CA SER A 533 6.25 -13.52 1.60
C SER A 533 7.12 -12.77 0.59
N LEU A 534 6.53 -12.16 -0.43
CA LEU A 534 7.22 -11.33 -1.40
C LEU A 534 7.68 -10.00 -0.79
N LEU A 535 6.87 -9.38 0.05
CA LEU A 535 7.22 -8.15 0.75
C LEU A 535 8.02 -8.44 2.03
N GLY A 536 8.07 -9.71 2.44
CA GLY A 536 9.01 -10.28 3.40
C GLY A 536 9.07 -9.61 4.74
N GLY A 537 7.96 -9.20 5.37
CA GLY A 537 7.98 -8.60 6.72
C GLY A 537 9.02 -7.49 6.99
N GLN A 538 9.93 -7.30 6.07
CA GLN A 538 11.12 -6.44 6.18
C GLN A 538 11.03 -5.21 5.27
N GLY A 539 9.85 -4.70 5.07
CA GLY A 539 9.56 -3.36 4.59
C GLY A 539 10.44 -2.76 3.46
N THR A 540 9.95 -1.68 2.95
CA THR A 540 10.56 -0.83 1.91
C THR A 540 12.03 -0.44 2.21
N ALA A 541 12.43 -0.35 3.48
CA ALA A 541 13.81 0.02 3.85
C ALA A 541 14.86 -1.05 3.52
N ARG A 542 14.51 -2.33 3.61
CA ARG A 542 15.42 -3.41 3.22
C ARG A 542 15.53 -3.50 1.71
N TRP A 543 14.40 -3.47 1.03
CA TRP A 543 14.34 -3.46 -0.42
C TRP A 543 15.21 -2.34 -1.03
N ARG A 544 15.12 -1.10 -0.51
CA ARG A 544 16.01 -0.01 -0.93
C ARG A 544 17.49 -0.33 -0.75
N ARG A 545 17.86 -0.92 0.39
CA ARG A 545 19.26 -1.29 0.65
C ARG A 545 19.76 -2.37 -0.30
N GLU A 546 18.92 -3.37 -0.60
CA GLU A 546 19.26 -4.44 -1.54
C GLU A 546 19.47 -3.88 -2.95
N LEU A 547 18.59 -2.99 -3.41
CA LEU A 547 18.76 -2.30 -4.70
C LEU A 547 20.00 -1.40 -4.74
N ALA A 548 20.28 -0.65 -3.69
CA ALA A 548 21.48 0.17 -3.61
C ALA A 548 22.76 -0.69 -3.68
N GLN A 549 22.75 -1.88 -3.08
CA GLN A 549 23.88 -2.83 -3.21
C GLN A 549 24.04 -3.37 -4.64
N GLN A 550 22.94 -3.70 -5.33
CA GLN A 550 22.97 -4.17 -6.72
C GLN A 550 23.47 -3.10 -7.70
N ASN A 551 23.29 -1.84 -7.36
CA ASN A 551 23.64 -0.70 -8.21
C ASN A 551 24.98 -0.04 -7.85
N ARG A 552 25.72 -0.60 -6.91
CA ARG A 552 26.92 0.02 -6.33
C ARG A 552 28.02 0.33 -7.35
N ASP A 553 28.20 -0.52 -8.34
CA ASP A 553 29.25 -0.42 -9.34
C ASP A 553 28.73 0.09 -10.69
N LYS A 554 27.48 0.58 -10.72
CA LYS A 554 26.83 1.11 -11.92
C LYS A 554 26.83 2.63 -11.92
N VAL A 555 26.82 3.18 -13.13
CA VAL A 555 26.73 4.59 -13.40
C VAL A 555 25.56 4.91 -14.30
N ILE A 556 24.99 6.09 -14.15
CA ILE A 556 23.99 6.65 -15.03
C ILE A 556 24.63 7.79 -15.82
N VAL A 557 24.47 7.74 -17.13
CA VAL A 557 25.00 8.74 -18.08
C VAL A 557 23.85 9.42 -18.77
N PHE A 558 23.83 10.75 -18.77
CA PHE A 558 22.82 11.56 -19.44
C PHE A 558 23.37 12.18 -20.72
N LYS A 559 22.52 12.14 -21.77
CA LYS A 559 22.78 12.76 -23.07
C LYS A 559 21.46 13.13 -23.75
N ASP A 560 21.27 14.43 -24.06
CA ASP A 560 20.14 14.95 -24.86
C ASP A 560 18.77 14.39 -24.40
N HIS A 561 18.40 14.58 -23.13
CA HIS A 561 17.18 14.04 -22.48
C HIS A 561 17.06 12.50 -22.44
N ARG A 562 18.12 11.79 -22.82
CA ARG A 562 18.22 10.34 -22.65
C ARG A 562 19.21 10.00 -21.57
N TYR A 563 19.08 8.81 -21.02
CA TYR A 563 20.08 8.25 -20.13
C TYR A 563 20.34 6.79 -20.43
N GLY A 564 21.55 6.37 -20.11
CA GLY A 564 21.95 4.96 -20.14
C GLY A 564 22.54 4.54 -18.79
N ILE A 565 22.40 3.28 -18.46
CA ILE A 565 22.97 2.67 -17.26
C ILE A 565 24.02 1.67 -17.68
N PHE A 566 25.24 1.86 -17.18
CA PHE A 566 26.41 1.06 -17.53
C PHE A 566 27.17 0.64 -16.29
N ASP A 567 27.83 -0.51 -16.35
CA ASP A 567 28.87 -0.82 -15.38
C ASP A 567 30.04 0.16 -15.55
N THR A 568 30.69 0.53 -14.47
CA THR A 568 31.83 1.47 -14.51
C THR A 568 32.90 0.99 -15.49
N HIS A 569 33.15 -0.31 -15.55
CA HIS A 569 34.11 -0.89 -16.51
C HIS A 569 33.66 -0.75 -17.95
N GLU A 570 32.40 -1.03 -18.25
CA GLU A 570 31.80 -0.86 -19.59
C GLU A 570 31.90 0.59 -20.06
N LEU A 571 31.57 1.54 -19.20
CA LEU A 571 31.68 2.97 -19.51
C LEU A 571 33.10 3.38 -19.92
N LEU A 572 34.12 2.87 -19.22
CA LEU A 572 35.51 3.15 -19.54
C LEU A 572 35.92 2.58 -20.89
N VAL A 573 35.48 1.38 -21.20
CA VAL A 573 35.71 0.74 -22.51
C VAL A 573 35.06 1.52 -23.64
N LEU A 574 33.79 1.90 -23.48
CA LEU A 574 33.05 2.73 -24.45
C LEU A 574 33.71 4.09 -24.70
N SER A 575 34.33 4.66 -23.66
CA SER A 575 35.04 5.93 -23.73
C SER A 575 36.46 5.80 -24.34
N GLY A 576 36.88 4.61 -24.75
CA GLY A 576 38.24 4.36 -25.29
C GLY A 576 39.36 4.50 -24.23
N ILE A 577 39.02 4.44 -22.96
CA ILE A 577 39.99 4.60 -21.86
C ILE A 577 40.60 3.23 -21.56
N PRO A 578 41.93 3.10 -21.61
CA PRO A 578 42.60 1.82 -21.36
C PRO A 578 42.56 1.46 -19.86
N VAL A 579 41.68 0.54 -19.51
CA VAL A 579 41.35 0.15 -18.14
C VAL A 579 42.55 -0.40 -17.38
N HIS A 580 43.51 -1.05 -18.06
CA HIS A 580 44.70 -1.62 -17.46
C HIS A 580 45.73 -0.58 -16.99
N ASN A 581 45.58 0.68 -17.40
CA ASN A 581 46.43 1.80 -17.03
C ASN A 581 45.84 2.70 -15.94
N LEU A 582 44.67 2.34 -15.40
CA LEU A 582 44.02 3.17 -14.39
C LEU A 582 44.74 3.03 -13.02
N PRO A 583 45.16 4.12 -12.38
CA PRO A 583 45.71 4.07 -11.04
C PRO A 583 44.66 3.57 -10.04
N PRO A 584 45.05 2.80 -9.01
CA PRO A 584 44.13 2.22 -8.03
C PRO A 584 43.37 3.25 -7.16
N HIS A 585 43.64 4.53 -7.28
CA HIS A 585 43.00 5.62 -6.52
C HIS A 585 42.34 6.64 -7.44
N LEU A 586 41.68 6.19 -8.48
CA LEU A 586 40.86 7.09 -9.31
C LEU A 586 39.59 7.46 -8.55
N GLY A 587 39.27 8.74 -8.60
CA GLY A 587 38.01 9.28 -8.05
C GLY A 587 36.76 8.68 -8.68
N SER A 588 35.64 9.37 -8.57
CA SER A 588 34.36 8.93 -9.17
C SER A 588 34.49 8.70 -10.68
N PRO A 589 33.64 7.88 -11.31
CA PRO A 589 33.60 7.71 -12.76
C PRO A 589 33.51 9.05 -13.52
N ALA A 590 32.81 10.03 -12.97
CA ALA A 590 32.74 11.37 -13.51
C ALA A 590 34.11 12.09 -13.53
N ASP A 591 34.94 11.91 -12.49
CA ASP A 591 36.28 12.51 -12.42
C ASP A 591 37.21 11.86 -13.43
N ILE A 592 37.09 10.56 -13.65
CA ILE A 592 37.84 9.84 -14.67
C ILE A 592 37.51 10.39 -16.05
N LEU A 593 36.23 10.47 -16.38
CA LEU A 593 35.77 10.97 -17.68
C LEU A 593 36.14 12.43 -17.93
N ARG A 594 36.14 13.29 -16.90
CA ARG A 594 36.64 14.68 -17.01
C ARG A 594 38.13 14.71 -17.30
N ARG A 595 38.90 13.88 -16.64
CA ARG A 595 40.35 13.79 -16.82
C ARG A 595 40.74 13.39 -18.25
N TYR A 596 39.94 12.55 -18.87
CA TYR A 596 40.13 12.11 -20.27
C TYR A 596 39.36 12.96 -21.29
N GLY A 597 38.76 14.09 -20.89
CA GLY A 597 38.08 14.99 -21.78
C GLY A 597 36.72 14.55 -22.31
N CYS A 598 36.17 13.44 -21.75
CA CYS A 598 34.87 12.92 -22.12
C CYS A 598 33.70 13.66 -21.45
N LEU A 599 33.97 14.40 -20.37
CA LEU A 599 33.01 15.29 -19.71
C LEU A 599 33.54 16.73 -19.72
N PRO A 600 32.68 17.74 -19.91
CA PRO A 600 33.07 19.11 -19.71
C PRO A 600 33.56 19.35 -18.30
N ASN A 601 34.58 20.16 -18.12
CA ASN A 601 34.99 20.62 -16.82
C ASN A 601 33.80 21.30 -16.13
N SER A 602 33.53 20.97 -14.89
CA SER A 602 32.48 21.69 -14.14
C SER A 602 32.73 23.19 -14.20
N PRO A 603 31.67 23.99 -14.41
CA PRO A 603 31.79 25.44 -14.43
C PRO A 603 32.26 26.01 -13.10
#